data_de734956d62c197f10b53319f45ec182
#
_entry.id   de734956d62c197f10b53319f45ec182
#
_cell.length_a   1.000
_cell.length_b   1.000
_cell.length_c   1.000
_cell.angle_alpha   90.00
_cell.angle_beta   90.00
_cell.angle_gamma   90.00
#
_symmetry.space_group_name_H-M   'P 1'
#
loop_
_entity.id
_entity.type
_entity.pdbx_description
1 polymer ?
#
loop_
_entity_poly.entity_id
_entity_poly.type
_entity_poly.pdbx_seq_one_letter_code
_entity_poly.pdbx_strand_id
1 'polypeptide(L)'
;MLEELIPGVRTLTADDLGIGTRARAEAGHASSAPDAPEIGADHPRVQEIIRLAGIFGGVILSGPPGTSKSFFAAAAAQALANGEKSRYRFVQFHASYQYEDFMLGFTPEEGGFRFKEGPFLKLVLDACEKPDATYVLVIDELSRADVGRVFGEALTYVERSKRELPFNIANGREIKVPSNLIILATMNPFDRGVDEVDAAFERRFAKISMDPNREVLAELLDENGMDEALRDRVLHWFNRINGYARKNPAAAVGHAYFSAATDEESLRDIWDYQLKYLVQRAFRRDENTRTDLETAWDHIFPAALDPEPAPGPGATPGAPSAET
;
A
#
# COMPACT_ATOMS: atom_id res chain seq x y z
N MET A 1 1.73 -45.55 -21.59
CA MET A 1 0.75 -45.27 -22.68
C MET A 1 1.24 -44.17 -23.66
N LEU A 2 1.88 -43.05 -23.22
CA LEU A 2 2.48 -42.05 -24.13
C LEU A 2 3.87 -42.46 -24.65
N GLU A 3 4.66 -43.19 -23.87
CA GLU A 3 5.99 -43.70 -24.24
C GLU A 3 5.94 -44.82 -25.34
N GLU A 4 4.81 -45.51 -25.46
CA GLU A 4 4.59 -46.52 -26.48
C GLU A 4 4.24 -45.94 -27.84
N LEU A 5 3.78 -44.69 -27.90
CA LEU A 5 3.28 -44.03 -29.11
C LEU A 5 4.32 -43.17 -29.83
N ILE A 6 5.35 -42.71 -29.13
CA ILE A 6 6.39 -41.83 -29.69
C ILE A 6 7.77 -42.22 -29.16
N PRO A 7 8.61 -42.93 -29.96
CA PRO A 7 9.95 -43.29 -29.55
C PRO A 7 10.79 -42.07 -29.24
N GLY A 8 11.33 -42.04 -28.00
CA GLY A 8 12.19 -40.94 -27.50
C GLY A 8 11.51 -39.92 -26.59
N VAL A 9 10.21 -40.03 -26.36
CA VAL A 9 9.52 -39.26 -25.31
C VAL A 9 9.63 -40.00 -23.99
N ARG A 10 10.24 -39.38 -22.97
CA ARG A 10 10.21 -39.87 -21.61
C ARG A 10 9.34 -38.95 -20.73
N THR A 11 8.67 -39.51 -19.76
CA THR A 11 7.98 -38.75 -18.74
C THR A 11 9.00 -38.00 -17.91
N LEU A 12 8.93 -36.65 -17.89
CA LEU A 12 9.78 -35.83 -17.05
C LEU A 12 9.37 -36.02 -15.59
N THR A 13 10.37 -36.30 -14.72
CA THR A 13 10.19 -36.38 -13.28
C THR A 13 10.38 -34.99 -12.64
N ALA A 14 9.95 -34.83 -11.38
CA ALA A 14 10.18 -33.61 -10.61
C ALA A 14 11.68 -33.26 -10.50
N ASP A 15 12.55 -34.28 -10.46
CA ASP A 15 14.02 -34.13 -10.43
C ASP A 15 14.56 -33.61 -11.76
N ASP A 16 13.99 -34.03 -12.90
CA ASP A 16 14.37 -33.55 -14.23
C ASP A 16 14.04 -32.07 -14.43
N LEU A 17 13.04 -31.57 -13.72
CA LEU A 17 12.61 -30.17 -13.76
C LEU A 17 13.32 -29.28 -12.71
N GLY A 18 14.22 -29.85 -11.90
CA GLY A 18 14.85 -29.16 -10.79
C GLY A 18 13.87 -28.77 -9.67
N ILE A 19 12.65 -29.35 -9.72
CA ILE A 19 11.64 -29.20 -8.68
C ILE A 19 11.95 -30.30 -7.65
N GLY A 20 13.08 -30.15 -6.94
CA GLY A 20 13.33 -30.98 -5.77
C GLY A 20 12.13 -30.89 -4.84
N THR A 21 11.83 -31.96 -4.15
CA THR A 21 10.86 -32.02 -3.06
C THR A 21 11.30 -31.10 -1.92
N ARG A 22 11.35 -29.79 -2.18
CA ARG A 22 11.16 -28.83 -1.11
C ARG A 22 9.78 -29.13 -0.58
N ALA A 23 9.72 -29.61 0.65
CA ALA A 23 8.50 -29.58 1.44
C ALA A 23 7.84 -28.24 1.10
N ARG A 24 6.64 -28.30 0.51
CA ARG A 24 5.85 -27.14 0.15
C ARG A 24 5.72 -26.38 1.45
N ALA A 25 6.60 -25.38 1.65
CA ALA A 25 6.52 -24.48 2.77
C ALA A 25 5.06 -24.04 2.77
N GLU A 26 4.42 -24.16 3.91
CA GLU A 26 3.06 -23.72 4.13
C GLU A 26 2.98 -22.27 3.63
N ALA A 27 2.59 -22.08 2.39
CA ALA A 27 2.27 -20.79 1.82
C ALA A 27 0.88 -20.40 2.35
N GLY A 28 0.82 -20.21 3.67
CA GLY A 28 -0.09 -19.24 4.20
C GLY A 28 0.50 -17.89 3.80
N HIS A 29 -0.10 -17.24 2.82
CA HIS A 29 0.19 -15.85 2.51
C HIS A 29 -0.35 -14.94 3.63
N ALA A 30 0.13 -15.14 4.86
CA ALA A 30 0.22 -14.05 5.79
C ALA A 30 1.42 -13.25 5.28
N SER A 31 1.18 -12.18 4.53
CA SER A 31 2.17 -11.15 4.28
C SER A 31 2.82 -10.83 5.62
N SER A 32 4.15 -10.95 5.72
CA SER A 32 4.85 -10.44 6.89
C SER A 32 4.40 -8.99 7.06
N ALA A 33 3.98 -8.64 8.28
CA ALA A 33 3.68 -7.25 8.60
C ALA A 33 4.84 -6.40 8.08
N PRO A 34 4.59 -5.28 7.40
CA PRO A 34 5.66 -4.34 7.10
C PRO A 34 6.41 -4.06 8.40
N ASP A 35 7.74 -3.90 8.33
CA ASP A 35 8.55 -3.56 9.49
C ASP A 35 7.85 -2.44 10.26
N ALA A 36 7.83 -2.56 11.59
CA ALA A 36 7.03 -1.69 12.45
C ALA A 36 7.33 -0.23 12.09
N PRO A 37 6.31 0.55 11.70
CA PRO A 37 6.54 1.93 11.35
C PRO A 37 7.08 2.67 12.57
N GLU A 38 8.03 3.59 12.37
CA GLU A 38 8.58 4.44 13.42
C GLU A 38 7.56 5.42 14.02
N ILE A 39 6.32 5.45 13.51
CA ILE A 39 5.23 6.29 14.02
C ILE A 39 4.68 5.72 15.31
N GLY A 40 4.79 6.53 16.37
CA GLY A 40 4.24 6.22 17.68
C GLY A 40 2.71 6.14 17.71
N ALA A 41 2.19 5.45 18.72
CA ALA A 41 0.75 5.37 18.97
C ALA A 41 0.10 6.75 19.26
N ASP A 42 0.89 7.75 19.62
CA ASP A 42 0.49 9.14 19.94
C ASP A 42 0.24 10.00 18.68
N HIS A 43 0.66 9.54 17.50
CA HIS A 43 0.44 10.29 16.26
C HIS A 43 -1.06 10.57 16.04
N PRO A 44 -1.48 11.82 15.70
CA PRO A 44 -2.90 12.20 15.62
C PRO A 44 -3.73 11.31 14.69
N ARG A 45 -3.17 10.90 13.56
CA ARG A 45 -3.84 10.01 12.60
C ARG A 45 -4.03 8.60 13.17
N VAL A 46 -3.06 8.06 13.90
CA VAL A 46 -3.16 6.76 14.58
C VAL A 46 -4.25 6.82 15.65
N GLN A 47 -4.28 7.87 16.45
CA GLN A 47 -5.32 8.10 17.46
C GLN A 47 -6.72 8.23 16.86
N GLU A 48 -6.85 8.92 15.72
CA GLU A 48 -8.12 9.00 14.99
C GLU A 48 -8.61 7.62 14.56
N ILE A 49 -7.73 6.79 13.97
CA ILE A 49 -8.04 5.43 13.55
C ILE A 49 -8.48 4.60 14.76
N ILE A 50 -7.74 4.63 15.87
CA ILE A 50 -8.04 3.88 17.10
C ILE A 50 -9.41 4.29 17.65
N ARG A 51 -9.67 5.59 17.75
CA ARG A 51 -10.96 6.12 18.24
C ARG A 51 -12.13 5.66 17.37
N LEU A 52 -12.02 5.78 16.05
CA LEU A 52 -13.08 5.37 15.12
C LEU A 52 -13.25 3.85 15.11
N ALA A 53 -12.18 3.09 15.18
CA ALA A 53 -12.23 1.63 15.29
C ALA A 53 -13.00 1.19 16.53
N GLY A 54 -12.82 1.87 17.66
CA GLY A 54 -13.59 1.61 18.90
C GLY A 54 -15.08 1.88 18.74
N ILE A 55 -15.48 2.90 17.97
CA ILE A 55 -16.88 3.26 17.74
C ILE A 55 -17.56 2.33 16.73
N PHE A 56 -16.91 2.10 15.57
CA PHE A 56 -17.52 1.40 14.43
C PHE A 56 -17.11 -0.08 14.31
N GLY A 57 -16.13 -0.54 15.12
CA GLY A 57 -15.58 -1.90 15.02
C GLY A 57 -14.59 -2.09 13.88
N GLY A 58 -14.28 -1.03 13.15
CA GLY A 58 -13.27 -1.02 12.09
C GLY A 58 -13.24 0.29 11.30
N VAL A 59 -12.19 0.43 10.47
CA VAL A 59 -11.93 1.64 9.68
C VAL A 59 -11.40 1.26 8.30
N ILE A 60 -11.88 1.94 7.27
CA ILE A 60 -11.37 1.87 5.91
C ILE A 60 -10.55 3.14 5.62
N LEU A 61 -9.26 2.99 5.32
CA LEU A 61 -8.39 4.07 4.85
C LEU A 61 -8.45 4.10 3.32
N SER A 62 -9.07 5.13 2.77
CA SER A 62 -9.34 5.24 1.34
C SER A 62 -8.58 6.42 0.73
N GLY A 63 -7.86 6.21 -0.36
CA GLY A 63 -7.12 7.29 -1.03
C GLY A 63 -6.20 6.80 -2.14
N PRO A 64 -5.58 7.72 -2.89
CA PRO A 64 -4.68 7.38 -3.98
C PRO A 64 -3.41 6.65 -3.48
N PRO A 65 -2.61 6.06 -4.39
CA PRO A 65 -1.35 5.42 -4.01
C PRO A 65 -0.35 6.42 -3.43
N GLY A 66 0.52 5.95 -2.54
CA GLY A 66 1.56 6.78 -1.93
C GLY A 66 1.07 7.76 -0.86
N THR A 67 -0.11 7.54 -0.24
CA THR A 67 -0.62 8.35 0.88
C THR A 67 -0.49 7.66 2.24
N SER A 68 0.44 6.72 2.37
CA SER A 68 0.81 6.03 3.61
C SER A 68 -0.33 5.26 4.31
N LYS A 69 -1.35 4.80 3.57
CA LYS A 69 -2.50 4.06 4.12
C LYS A 69 -2.09 2.81 4.89
N SER A 70 -1.34 1.90 4.24
CA SER A 70 -0.92 0.62 4.83
C SER A 70 0.00 0.84 6.04
N PHE A 71 0.81 1.90 6.00
CA PHE A 71 1.67 2.33 7.09
C PHE A 71 0.88 2.75 8.34
N PHE A 72 -0.13 3.61 8.18
CA PHE A 72 -0.99 4.02 9.29
C PHE A 72 -1.89 2.88 9.80
N ALA A 73 -2.34 1.99 8.89
CA ALA A 73 -3.08 0.79 9.30
C ALA A 73 -2.22 -0.14 10.16
N ALA A 74 -0.93 -0.32 9.80
CA ALA A 74 0.03 -1.11 10.56
C ALA A 74 0.31 -0.51 11.95
N ALA A 75 0.58 0.81 12.02
CA ALA A 75 0.82 1.51 13.27
C ALA A 75 -0.39 1.41 14.22
N ALA A 76 -1.60 1.62 13.70
CA ALA A 76 -2.83 1.51 14.48
C ALA A 76 -3.08 0.07 14.95
N ALA A 77 -2.82 -0.94 14.11
CA ALA A 77 -2.98 -2.34 14.49
C ALA A 77 -2.01 -2.73 15.62
N GLN A 78 -0.77 -2.31 15.51
CA GLN A 78 0.24 -2.54 16.55
C GLN A 78 -0.15 -1.88 17.88
N ALA A 79 -0.61 -0.62 17.83
CA ALA A 79 -1.05 0.11 19.01
C ALA A 79 -2.28 -0.56 19.66
N LEU A 80 -3.30 -0.94 18.89
CA LEU A 80 -4.50 -1.63 19.37
C LEU A 80 -4.19 -3.01 19.98
N ALA A 81 -3.21 -3.72 19.43
CA ALA A 81 -2.75 -5.02 19.92
C ALA A 81 -1.74 -4.92 21.07
N ASN A 82 -1.41 -3.70 21.57
CA ASN A 82 -0.38 -3.45 22.57
C ASN A 82 1.00 -4.05 22.20
N GLY A 83 1.34 -4.01 20.91
CA GLY A 83 2.59 -4.56 20.39
C GLY A 83 2.65 -6.10 20.27
N GLU A 84 1.62 -6.83 20.70
CA GLU A 84 1.59 -8.30 20.64
C GLU A 84 1.32 -8.81 19.22
N LYS A 85 2.36 -9.29 18.53
CA LYS A 85 2.29 -9.82 17.15
C LYS A 85 1.29 -10.96 16.96
N SER A 86 0.96 -11.71 18.01
CA SER A 86 -0.04 -12.78 17.98
C SER A 86 -1.48 -12.27 17.84
N ARG A 87 -1.73 -10.99 18.18
CA ARG A 87 -3.07 -10.40 18.22
C ARG A 87 -3.44 -9.62 16.96
N TYR A 88 -2.57 -9.51 15.98
CA TYR A 88 -2.93 -8.90 14.70
C TYR A 88 -2.46 -9.74 13.52
N ARG A 89 -3.19 -9.65 12.41
CA ARG A 89 -2.88 -10.34 11.15
C ARG A 89 -2.98 -9.37 10.01
N PHE A 90 -2.03 -9.47 9.07
CA PHE A 90 -2.07 -8.77 7.80
C PHE A 90 -2.47 -9.75 6.71
N VAL A 91 -3.41 -9.35 5.87
CA VAL A 91 -3.80 -10.04 4.66
C VAL A 91 -3.83 -9.03 3.53
N GLN A 92 -3.28 -9.40 2.38
CA GLN A 92 -3.37 -8.58 1.19
C GLN A 92 -4.33 -9.23 0.21
N PHE A 93 -5.35 -8.49 -0.20
CA PHE A 93 -6.29 -8.97 -1.20
C PHE A 93 -5.70 -8.84 -2.61
N HIS A 94 -6.04 -9.78 -3.47
CA HIS A 94 -5.70 -9.82 -4.88
C HIS A 94 -6.83 -10.49 -5.66
N ALA A 95 -6.86 -10.36 -6.99
CA ALA A 95 -7.97 -10.81 -7.83
C ALA A 95 -8.36 -12.30 -7.70
N SER A 96 -7.43 -13.14 -7.25
CA SER A 96 -7.67 -14.57 -7.03
C SER A 96 -7.90 -14.93 -5.56
N TYR A 97 -8.02 -13.95 -4.65
CA TYR A 97 -8.24 -14.20 -3.23
C TYR A 97 -9.70 -14.59 -2.99
N GLN A 98 -9.93 -15.69 -2.30
CA GLN A 98 -11.26 -16.30 -2.16
C GLN A 98 -11.57 -16.70 -0.71
N TYR A 99 -12.79 -17.20 -0.50
CA TYR A 99 -13.30 -17.71 0.79
C TYR A 99 -12.35 -18.75 1.41
N GLU A 100 -11.84 -19.66 0.57
CA GLU A 100 -10.95 -20.75 0.97
C GLU A 100 -9.59 -20.25 1.51
N ASP A 101 -9.14 -19.09 1.05
CA ASP A 101 -7.91 -18.46 1.52
C ASP A 101 -8.11 -17.71 2.84
N PHE A 102 -9.34 -17.20 3.08
CA PHE A 102 -9.66 -16.28 4.15
C PHE A 102 -10.38 -16.93 5.33
N MET A 103 -11.39 -17.73 5.03
CA MET A 103 -12.26 -18.37 6.01
C MET A 103 -11.87 -19.83 6.23
N LEU A 104 -12.22 -20.70 5.30
CA LEU A 104 -12.10 -22.14 5.45
C LEU A 104 -11.81 -22.81 4.11
N GLY A 105 -10.59 -23.29 3.93
CA GLY A 105 -10.15 -24.03 2.75
C GLY A 105 -9.96 -25.50 3.02
N PHE A 106 -9.40 -26.20 2.02
CA PHE A 106 -9.07 -27.62 2.07
C PHE A 106 -7.60 -27.83 1.77
N THR A 107 -6.96 -28.72 2.50
CA THR A 107 -5.60 -29.19 2.22
C THR A 107 -5.66 -30.69 1.93
N PRO A 108 -5.06 -31.19 0.83
CA PRO A 108 -4.94 -32.62 0.58
C PRO A 108 -4.10 -33.30 1.65
N GLU A 109 -4.57 -34.47 2.11
CA GLU A 109 -3.85 -35.41 2.99
C GLU A 109 -3.89 -36.83 2.41
N GLU A 110 -3.05 -37.75 2.94
CA GLU A 110 -3.14 -39.15 2.59
C GLU A 110 -4.51 -39.72 2.95
N GLY A 111 -5.28 -40.08 1.91
CA GLY A 111 -6.63 -40.64 2.05
C GLY A 111 -7.78 -39.63 2.00
N GLY A 112 -7.55 -38.33 1.76
CA GLY A 112 -8.65 -37.36 1.65
C GLY A 112 -8.24 -35.90 1.71
N PHE A 113 -9.07 -35.11 2.34
CA PHE A 113 -8.87 -33.66 2.53
C PHE A 113 -9.10 -33.27 3.98
N ARG A 114 -8.27 -32.36 4.48
CA ARG A 114 -8.46 -31.72 5.78
C ARG A 114 -8.89 -30.28 5.62
N PHE A 115 -9.77 -29.80 6.49
CA PHE A 115 -10.11 -28.38 6.58
C PHE A 115 -8.88 -27.58 7.04
N LYS A 116 -8.62 -26.46 6.36
CA LYS A 116 -7.60 -25.48 6.71
C LYS A 116 -8.27 -24.18 7.08
N GLU A 117 -8.16 -23.77 8.33
CA GLU A 117 -8.66 -22.47 8.78
C GLU A 117 -7.83 -21.35 8.15
N GLY A 118 -8.51 -20.37 7.52
CA GLY A 118 -7.90 -19.16 6.98
C GLY A 118 -7.55 -18.13 8.07
N PRO A 119 -6.84 -17.06 7.71
CA PRO A 119 -6.36 -16.06 8.66
C PRO A 119 -7.47 -15.36 9.44
N PHE A 120 -8.61 -15.08 8.81
CA PHE A 120 -9.75 -14.46 9.49
C PHE A 120 -10.36 -15.40 10.52
N LEU A 121 -10.67 -16.64 10.13
CA LEU A 121 -11.27 -17.63 11.04
C LEU A 121 -10.36 -17.90 12.24
N LYS A 122 -9.05 -18.09 12.02
CA LYS A 122 -8.09 -18.25 13.12
C LYS A 122 -8.12 -17.07 14.09
N LEU A 123 -8.08 -15.84 13.55
CA LEU A 123 -8.09 -14.65 14.39
C LEU A 123 -9.39 -14.49 15.17
N VAL A 124 -10.55 -14.84 14.56
CA VAL A 124 -11.86 -14.90 15.24
C VAL A 124 -11.82 -15.86 16.41
N LEU A 125 -11.29 -17.07 16.22
CA LEU A 125 -11.21 -18.08 17.27
C LEU A 125 -10.27 -17.63 18.40
N ASP A 126 -9.07 -17.12 18.07
CA ASP A 126 -8.11 -16.57 19.05
C ASP A 126 -8.75 -15.43 19.87
N ALA A 127 -9.54 -14.56 19.22
CA ALA A 127 -10.22 -13.44 19.87
C ALA A 127 -11.37 -13.89 20.79
N CYS A 128 -12.08 -14.96 20.44
CA CYS A 128 -13.11 -15.56 21.29
C CYS A 128 -12.51 -16.19 22.57
N GLU A 129 -11.29 -16.73 22.50
CA GLU A 129 -10.59 -17.31 23.66
C GLU A 129 -10.14 -16.25 24.67
N LYS A 130 -9.87 -15.02 24.22
CA LYS A 130 -9.34 -13.92 25.05
C LYS A 130 -10.18 -12.65 24.91
N PRO A 131 -11.39 -12.59 25.47
CA PRO A 131 -12.35 -11.50 25.26
C PRO A 131 -11.85 -10.13 25.78
N ASP A 132 -10.95 -10.11 26.76
CA ASP A 132 -10.40 -8.90 27.34
C ASP A 132 -9.24 -8.29 26.51
N ALA A 133 -8.79 -9.00 25.47
CA ALA A 133 -7.70 -8.56 24.61
C ALA A 133 -8.24 -8.13 23.24
N THR A 134 -7.73 -7.01 22.72
CA THR A 134 -8.08 -6.54 21.37
C THR A 134 -7.29 -7.32 20.32
N TYR A 135 -8.00 -7.79 19.29
CA TYR A 135 -7.45 -8.44 18.11
C TYR A 135 -7.70 -7.58 16.87
N VAL A 136 -6.75 -7.56 15.93
CA VAL A 136 -6.85 -6.68 14.76
C VAL A 136 -6.56 -7.46 13.48
N LEU A 137 -7.50 -7.39 12.53
CA LEU A 137 -7.28 -7.81 11.15
C LEU A 137 -6.99 -6.58 10.30
N VAL A 138 -5.88 -6.57 9.61
CA VAL A 138 -5.56 -5.56 8.59
C VAL A 138 -5.72 -6.18 7.22
N ILE A 139 -6.59 -5.61 6.39
CA ILE A 139 -6.83 -6.02 5.00
C ILE A 139 -6.24 -4.94 4.10
N ASP A 140 -5.13 -5.25 3.46
CA ASP A 140 -4.53 -4.35 2.47
C ASP A 140 -5.13 -4.60 1.08
N GLU A 141 -5.30 -3.54 0.29
CA GLU A 141 -5.87 -3.59 -1.06
C GLU A 141 -7.29 -4.21 -1.11
N LEU A 142 -8.17 -3.80 -0.17
CA LEU A 142 -9.53 -4.32 -0.01
C LEU A 142 -10.32 -4.42 -1.34
N SER A 143 -10.17 -3.43 -2.22
CA SER A 143 -10.87 -3.36 -3.50
C SER A 143 -10.37 -4.36 -4.55
N ARG A 144 -9.28 -5.09 -4.30
CA ARG A 144 -8.70 -6.04 -5.28
C ARG A 144 -9.33 -7.44 -5.27
N ALA A 145 -10.28 -7.70 -4.36
CA ALA A 145 -11.04 -8.95 -4.33
C ALA A 145 -12.53 -8.66 -4.17
N ASP A 146 -13.36 -9.59 -4.58
CA ASP A 146 -14.80 -9.58 -4.29
C ASP A 146 -15.01 -9.83 -2.80
N VAL A 147 -15.22 -8.74 -2.04
CA VAL A 147 -15.33 -8.76 -0.57
C VAL A 147 -16.51 -9.64 -0.12
N GLY A 148 -17.64 -9.61 -0.85
CA GLY A 148 -18.80 -10.42 -0.54
C GLY A 148 -18.48 -11.91 -0.63
N ARG A 149 -17.75 -12.30 -1.67
CA ARG A 149 -17.32 -13.67 -1.91
C ARG A 149 -16.27 -14.13 -0.90
N VAL A 150 -15.31 -13.26 -0.56
CA VAL A 150 -14.22 -13.58 0.38
C VAL A 150 -14.74 -13.78 1.79
N PHE A 151 -15.63 -12.90 2.27
CA PHE A 151 -16.20 -12.98 3.63
C PHE A 151 -17.31 -14.02 3.74
N GLY A 152 -18.02 -14.33 2.65
CA GLY A 152 -19.14 -15.24 2.67
C GLY A 152 -20.16 -14.87 3.76
N GLU A 153 -20.53 -15.84 4.58
CA GLU A 153 -21.51 -15.68 5.66
C GLU A 153 -21.08 -14.64 6.70
N ALA A 154 -19.76 -14.53 6.96
CA ALA A 154 -19.21 -13.60 7.94
C ALA A 154 -19.47 -12.12 7.57
N LEU A 155 -19.72 -11.80 6.28
CA LEU A 155 -19.99 -10.45 5.81
C LEU A 155 -21.10 -9.76 6.64
N THR A 156 -22.13 -10.49 7.01
CA THR A 156 -23.24 -9.97 7.82
C THR A 156 -22.79 -9.67 9.25
N TYR A 157 -21.94 -10.52 9.81
CA TYR A 157 -21.61 -10.53 11.23
C TYR A 157 -20.38 -9.68 11.60
N VAL A 158 -19.66 -9.15 10.62
CA VAL A 158 -18.62 -8.13 10.89
C VAL A 158 -19.20 -6.76 11.24
N GLU A 159 -20.49 -6.52 10.95
CA GLU A 159 -21.20 -5.33 11.39
C GLU A 159 -21.31 -5.29 12.91
N ARG A 160 -20.94 -4.13 13.53
CA ARG A 160 -20.85 -4.01 14.99
C ARG A 160 -22.11 -4.46 15.72
N SER A 161 -23.28 -4.13 15.19
CA SER A 161 -24.59 -4.46 15.79
C SER A 161 -24.93 -5.96 15.74
N LYS A 162 -24.23 -6.73 14.91
CA LYS A 162 -24.48 -8.16 14.70
C LYS A 162 -23.37 -9.06 15.24
N ARG A 163 -22.33 -8.46 15.80
CA ARG A 163 -21.28 -9.23 16.50
C ARG A 163 -21.87 -9.97 17.67
N GLU A 164 -21.19 -11.02 18.11
CA GLU A 164 -21.62 -11.97 19.14
C GLU A 164 -22.83 -12.85 18.74
N LEU A 165 -23.50 -12.57 17.61
CA LEU A 165 -24.54 -13.46 17.11
C LEU A 165 -23.90 -14.70 16.45
N PRO A 166 -24.38 -15.93 16.77
CA PRO A 166 -23.87 -17.14 16.17
C PRO A 166 -24.31 -17.29 14.72
N PHE A 167 -23.46 -17.91 13.90
CA PHE A 167 -23.76 -18.31 12.54
C PHE A 167 -22.95 -19.53 12.12
N ASN A 168 -23.44 -20.26 11.12
CA ASN A 168 -22.75 -21.43 10.58
C ASN A 168 -21.86 -21.06 9.40
N ILE A 169 -20.65 -21.61 9.35
CA ILE A 169 -19.75 -21.56 8.19
C ILE A 169 -19.88 -22.82 7.33
N ALA A 170 -19.22 -22.84 6.16
CA ALA A 170 -19.39 -23.86 5.12
C ALA A 170 -19.29 -25.33 5.58
N ASN A 171 -18.55 -25.64 6.65
CA ASN A 171 -18.47 -26.99 7.21
C ASN A 171 -19.52 -27.32 8.28
N GLY A 172 -20.50 -26.42 8.50
CA GLY A 172 -21.55 -26.56 9.53
C GLY A 172 -21.13 -26.18 10.94
N ARG A 173 -19.87 -25.75 11.16
CA ARG A 173 -19.42 -25.26 12.47
C ARG A 173 -20.05 -23.93 12.78
N GLU A 174 -20.65 -23.80 13.96
CA GLU A 174 -21.15 -22.54 14.49
C GLU A 174 -20.00 -21.71 15.05
N ILE A 175 -19.93 -20.45 14.64
CA ILE A 175 -18.97 -19.44 15.11
C ILE A 175 -19.67 -18.12 15.36
N LYS A 176 -18.96 -17.15 15.95
CA LYS A 176 -19.40 -15.75 16.07
C LYS A 176 -18.23 -14.82 15.83
N VAL A 177 -18.47 -13.62 15.31
CA VAL A 177 -17.47 -12.56 15.27
C VAL A 177 -17.50 -11.83 16.61
N PRO A 178 -16.42 -11.90 17.43
CA PRO A 178 -16.43 -11.30 18.75
C PRO A 178 -16.27 -9.77 18.70
N SER A 179 -16.74 -9.09 19.74
CA SER A 179 -16.75 -7.63 19.82
C SER A 179 -15.34 -7.00 19.97
N ASN A 180 -14.37 -7.78 20.46
CA ASN A 180 -12.97 -7.38 20.63
C ASN A 180 -12.11 -7.54 19.35
N LEU A 181 -12.69 -7.95 18.23
CA LEU A 181 -12.03 -7.99 16.93
C LEU A 181 -12.25 -6.66 16.18
N ILE A 182 -11.17 -5.98 15.81
CA ILE A 182 -11.16 -4.77 15.00
C ILE A 182 -10.73 -5.12 13.56
N ILE A 183 -11.37 -4.49 12.57
CA ILE A 183 -10.99 -4.64 11.16
C ILE A 183 -10.50 -3.29 10.62
N LEU A 184 -9.26 -3.24 10.19
CA LEU A 184 -8.68 -2.11 9.47
C LEU A 184 -8.50 -2.51 8.00
N ALA A 185 -8.89 -1.66 7.09
CA ALA A 185 -8.72 -1.94 5.66
C ALA A 185 -8.12 -0.74 4.93
N THR A 186 -7.35 -1.00 3.87
CA THR A 186 -6.89 0.03 2.96
C THR A 186 -7.47 -0.19 1.57
N MET A 187 -7.75 0.87 0.85
CA MET A 187 -8.21 0.78 -0.53
C MET A 187 -7.80 2.00 -1.36
N ASN A 188 -7.61 1.77 -2.65
CA ASN A 188 -7.51 2.83 -3.63
C ASN A 188 -8.81 2.83 -4.47
N PRO A 189 -9.72 3.80 -4.26
CA PRO A 189 -11.00 3.83 -4.95
C PRO A 189 -10.88 4.18 -6.45
N PHE A 190 -9.69 4.55 -6.91
CA PHE A 190 -9.45 5.02 -8.29
C PHE A 190 -8.67 4.00 -9.13
N ASP A 191 -8.33 2.83 -8.59
CA ASP A 191 -7.67 1.78 -9.35
C ASP A 191 -8.58 1.23 -10.44
N ARG A 192 -8.05 1.11 -11.65
CA ARG A 192 -8.78 0.55 -12.78
C ARG A 192 -8.78 -0.98 -12.72
N GLY A 193 -9.92 -1.58 -13.06
CA GLY A 193 -10.06 -3.04 -13.12
C GLY A 193 -10.30 -3.69 -11.76
N VAL A 194 -10.74 -2.89 -10.79
CA VAL A 194 -11.20 -3.34 -9.49
C VAL A 194 -12.71 -3.14 -9.45
N ASP A 195 -13.44 -4.10 -8.94
CA ASP A 195 -14.85 -3.95 -8.68
C ASP A 195 -15.07 -2.90 -7.58
N GLU A 196 -16.14 -2.11 -7.70
CA GLU A 196 -16.53 -1.22 -6.62
C GLU A 196 -16.78 -2.07 -5.36
N VAL A 197 -16.14 -1.69 -4.26
CA VAL A 197 -16.41 -2.35 -2.97
C VAL A 197 -17.89 -2.16 -2.66
N ASP A 198 -18.57 -3.26 -2.37
CA ASP A 198 -20.00 -3.25 -2.05
C ASP A 198 -20.31 -2.19 -0.99
N ALA A 199 -21.17 -1.25 -1.33
CA ALA A 199 -21.63 -0.20 -0.42
C ALA A 199 -22.21 -0.77 0.88
N ALA A 200 -22.76 -2.00 0.83
CA ALA A 200 -23.20 -2.71 2.01
C ALA A 200 -22.04 -3.11 2.94
N PHE A 201 -20.83 -3.36 2.41
CA PHE A 201 -19.63 -3.55 3.21
C PHE A 201 -19.13 -2.22 3.78
N GLU A 202 -18.95 -1.20 2.92
CA GLU A 202 -18.40 0.09 3.33
C GLU A 202 -19.18 0.73 4.50
N ARG A 203 -20.51 0.69 4.46
CA ARG A 203 -21.37 1.28 5.51
C ARG A 203 -21.18 0.70 6.91
N ARG A 204 -20.52 -0.47 7.02
CA ARG A 204 -20.28 -1.14 8.32
C ARG A 204 -19.10 -0.55 9.08
N PHE A 205 -18.28 0.24 8.42
CA PHE A 205 -17.03 0.77 8.94
C PHE A 205 -16.95 2.29 8.81
N ALA A 206 -16.14 2.92 9.65
CA ALA A 206 -15.75 4.31 9.41
C ALA A 206 -14.85 4.39 8.18
N LYS A 207 -14.96 5.46 7.40
CA LYS A 207 -14.11 5.71 6.23
C LYS A 207 -13.30 6.99 6.47
N ILE A 208 -11.98 6.88 6.35
CA ILE A 208 -11.05 8.02 6.44
C ILE A 208 -10.47 8.26 5.05
N SER A 209 -10.60 9.50 4.54
CA SER A 209 -9.88 9.91 3.33
C SER A 209 -8.41 10.14 3.64
N MET A 210 -7.55 9.51 2.86
CA MET A 210 -6.11 9.63 2.92
C MET A 210 -5.61 10.36 1.67
N ASP A 211 -5.78 11.68 1.67
CA ASP A 211 -5.42 12.52 0.55
C ASP A 211 -3.92 12.86 0.54
N PRO A 212 -3.34 13.20 -0.64
CA PRO A 212 -2.00 13.76 -0.71
C PRO A 212 -1.86 14.98 0.20
N ASN A 213 -0.86 15.00 1.06
CA ASN A 213 -0.67 16.04 2.06
C ASN A 213 0.68 16.75 1.84
N ARG A 214 0.60 18.07 1.63
CA ARG A 214 1.76 18.93 1.39
C ARG A 214 2.64 19.08 2.62
N GLU A 215 2.02 19.18 3.80
CA GLU A 215 2.72 19.36 5.07
C GLU A 215 3.55 18.09 5.39
N VAL A 216 2.96 16.91 5.23
CA VAL A 216 3.66 15.62 5.38
C VAL A 216 4.81 15.50 4.37
N LEU A 217 4.61 15.96 3.12
CA LEU A 217 5.70 15.97 2.14
C LEU A 217 6.81 16.93 2.56
N ALA A 218 6.48 18.12 3.07
CA ALA A 218 7.49 19.08 3.53
C ALA A 218 8.33 18.51 4.66
N GLU A 219 7.69 17.92 5.68
CA GLU A 219 8.36 17.26 6.80
C GLU A 219 9.28 16.12 6.32
N LEU A 220 8.80 15.28 5.41
CA LEU A 220 9.57 14.19 4.82
C LEU A 220 10.83 14.68 4.10
N LEU A 221 10.71 15.74 3.30
CA LEU A 221 11.84 16.31 2.56
C LEU A 221 12.85 17.02 3.49
N ASP A 222 12.36 17.65 4.56
CA ASP A 222 13.22 18.23 5.61
C ASP A 222 13.99 17.15 6.38
N GLU A 223 13.33 16.04 6.77
CA GLU A 223 13.96 14.88 7.40
C GLU A 223 15.02 14.24 6.50
N ASN A 224 14.79 14.22 5.18
CA ASN A 224 15.74 13.74 4.20
C ASN A 224 16.92 14.72 3.96
N GLY A 225 16.91 15.91 4.58
CA GLY A 225 17.97 16.92 4.45
C GLY A 225 17.99 17.68 3.12
N MET A 226 16.85 17.74 2.42
CA MET A 226 16.74 18.46 1.16
C MET A 226 16.94 19.97 1.34
N ASP A 227 17.64 20.61 0.41
CA ASP A 227 17.78 22.09 0.36
C ASP A 227 16.40 22.77 0.32
N GLU A 228 16.24 23.85 1.10
CA GLU A 228 14.96 24.56 1.28
C GLU A 228 14.40 25.07 -0.06
N ALA A 229 15.24 25.64 -0.91
CA ALA A 229 14.80 26.18 -2.18
C ALA A 229 14.37 25.07 -3.16
N LEU A 230 15.05 23.92 -3.12
CA LEU A 230 14.69 22.73 -3.89
C LEU A 230 13.37 22.14 -3.38
N ARG A 231 13.25 21.97 -2.06
CA ARG A 231 12.02 21.51 -1.39
C ARG A 231 10.81 22.34 -1.80
N ASP A 232 10.91 23.68 -1.74
CA ASP A 232 9.78 24.55 -2.06
C ASP A 232 9.35 24.41 -3.53
N ARG A 233 10.28 24.20 -4.46
CA ARG A 233 9.95 23.93 -5.87
C ARG A 233 9.24 22.58 -6.03
N VAL A 234 9.68 21.54 -5.33
CA VAL A 234 9.00 20.23 -5.30
C VAL A 234 7.59 20.35 -4.75
N LEU A 235 7.41 21.07 -3.64
CA LEU A 235 6.10 21.31 -3.03
C LEU A 235 5.17 22.09 -3.95
N HIS A 236 5.70 23.02 -4.73
CA HIS A 236 4.90 23.75 -5.73
C HIS A 236 4.38 22.81 -6.84
N TRP A 237 5.24 21.95 -7.38
CA TRP A 237 4.85 20.96 -8.36
C TRP A 237 3.84 19.94 -7.81
N PHE A 238 4.07 19.47 -6.59
CA PHE A 238 3.17 18.55 -5.89
C PHE A 238 1.76 19.13 -5.74
N ASN A 239 1.65 20.40 -5.36
CA ASN A 239 0.36 21.09 -5.29
C ASN A 239 -0.29 21.21 -6.66
N ARG A 240 0.50 21.47 -7.71
CA ARG A 240 -0.01 21.64 -9.09
C ARG A 240 -0.63 20.35 -9.61
N ILE A 241 0.06 19.22 -9.54
CA ILE A 241 -0.47 17.94 -10.00
C ILE A 241 -1.69 17.51 -9.19
N ASN A 242 -1.68 17.67 -7.87
CA ASN A 242 -2.81 17.34 -7.01
C ASN A 242 -3.99 18.33 -7.17
N GLY A 243 -3.73 19.52 -7.66
CA GLY A 243 -4.76 20.45 -8.15
C GLY A 243 -5.53 19.88 -9.34
N TYR A 244 -4.85 19.32 -10.31
CA TYR A 244 -5.45 18.60 -11.44
C TYR A 244 -6.16 17.31 -11.03
N ALA A 245 -5.64 16.62 -10.02
CA ALA A 245 -6.22 15.39 -9.49
C ALA A 245 -7.64 15.57 -8.93
N ARG A 246 -8.05 16.78 -8.56
CA ARG A 246 -9.44 17.06 -8.16
C ARG A 246 -10.45 16.74 -9.27
N LYS A 247 -10.06 16.88 -10.54
CA LYS A 247 -10.88 16.55 -11.71
C LYS A 247 -10.56 15.19 -12.30
N ASN A 248 -9.36 14.69 -12.08
CA ASN A 248 -8.87 13.39 -12.52
C ASN A 248 -8.17 12.65 -11.37
N PRO A 249 -8.92 12.00 -10.46
CA PRO A 249 -8.35 11.38 -9.27
C PRO A 249 -7.24 10.35 -9.53
N ALA A 250 -7.22 9.75 -10.73
CA ALA A 250 -6.16 8.82 -11.13
C ALA A 250 -4.78 9.50 -11.33
N ALA A 251 -4.75 10.85 -11.35
CA ALA A 251 -3.52 11.64 -11.43
C ALA A 251 -2.93 11.99 -10.07
N ALA A 252 -3.61 11.68 -8.98
CA ALA A 252 -3.15 12.04 -7.64
C ALA A 252 -1.81 11.39 -7.31
N VAL A 253 -0.88 12.20 -6.80
CA VAL A 253 0.45 11.79 -6.37
C VAL A 253 0.54 11.91 -4.86
N GLY A 254 0.74 10.79 -4.17
CA GLY A 254 0.96 10.78 -2.73
C GLY A 254 2.37 11.24 -2.35
N HIS A 255 2.52 11.68 -1.11
CA HIS A 255 3.80 12.15 -0.56
C HIS A 255 4.87 11.04 -0.48
N ALA A 256 4.48 9.78 -0.33
CA ALA A 256 5.41 8.66 -0.22
C ALA A 256 6.19 8.36 -1.52
N TYR A 257 5.79 8.91 -2.67
CA TYR A 257 6.62 8.85 -3.88
C TYR A 257 7.97 9.54 -3.70
N PHE A 258 8.06 10.48 -2.78
CA PHE A 258 9.24 11.28 -2.50
C PHE A 258 10.05 10.78 -1.28
N SER A 259 9.75 9.58 -0.76
CA SER A 259 10.42 9.04 0.43
C SER A 259 11.95 8.91 0.29
N ALA A 260 12.44 8.71 -0.93
CA ALA A 260 13.87 8.63 -1.23
C ALA A 260 14.46 9.94 -1.80
N ALA A 261 13.69 11.04 -1.80
CA ALA A 261 14.14 12.30 -2.37
C ALA A 261 15.05 13.04 -1.39
N THR A 262 16.33 13.20 -1.76
CA THR A 262 17.35 13.90 -0.96
C THR A 262 17.93 15.12 -1.70
N ASP A 263 17.98 15.04 -3.03
CA ASP A 263 18.67 15.99 -3.90
C ASP A 263 18.07 16.00 -5.33
N GLU A 264 18.71 16.75 -6.23
CA GLU A 264 18.28 16.82 -7.63
C GLU A 264 18.41 15.50 -8.38
N GLU A 265 19.41 14.68 -8.09
CA GLU A 265 19.63 13.39 -8.77
C GLU A 265 18.53 12.41 -8.42
N SER A 266 18.23 12.25 -7.13
CA SER A 266 17.14 11.42 -6.63
C SER A 266 15.76 11.85 -7.15
N LEU A 267 15.53 13.17 -7.31
CA LEU A 267 14.30 13.68 -7.92
C LEU A 267 14.20 13.34 -9.40
N ARG A 268 15.31 13.40 -10.17
CA ARG A 268 15.34 12.98 -11.58
C ARG A 268 15.00 11.50 -11.72
N ASP A 269 15.54 10.66 -10.83
CA ASP A 269 15.23 9.23 -10.80
C ASP A 269 13.74 8.98 -10.48
N ILE A 270 13.18 9.66 -9.48
CA ILE A 270 11.76 9.57 -9.16
C ILE A 270 10.88 9.96 -10.35
N TRP A 271 11.26 11.00 -11.08
CA TRP A 271 10.55 11.40 -12.29
C TRP A 271 10.66 10.36 -13.39
N ASP A 272 11.87 10.04 -13.80
CA ASP A 272 12.10 9.21 -14.98
C ASP A 272 11.60 7.78 -14.82
N TYR A 273 11.64 7.23 -13.59
CA TYR A 273 11.25 5.85 -13.33
C TYR A 273 9.85 5.68 -12.72
N GLN A 274 9.19 6.76 -12.25
CA GLN A 274 7.89 6.66 -11.60
C GLN A 274 6.88 7.71 -12.07
N LEU A 275 7.10 9.01 -11.77
CA LEU A 275 6.10 10.06 -11.94
C LEU A 275 5.76 10.36 -13.40
N LYS A 276 6.73 10.34 -14.29
CA LYS A 276 6.55 10.54 -15.73
C LYS A 276 5.51 9.59 -16.32
N TYR A 277 5.62 8.31 -15.99
CA TYR A 277 4.65 7.30 -16.45
C TYR A 277 3.26 7.51 -15.87
N LEU A 278 3.17 7.96 -14.60
CA LEU A 278 1.90 8.30 -13.98
C LEU A 278 1.25 9.47 -14.71
N VAL A 279 1.97 10.57 -14.94
CA VAL A 279 1.50 11.76 -15.65
C VAL A 279 1.05 11.42 -17.06
N GLN A 280 1.87 10.69 -17.82
CA GLN A 280 1.54 10.25 -19.18
C GLN A 280 0.27 9.38 -19.24
N ARG A 281 0.09 8.47 -18.29
CA ARG A 281 -1.09 7.61 -18.21
C ARG A 281 -2.33 8.40 -17.82
N ALA A 282 -2.22 9.28 -16.82
CA ALA A 282 -3.34 10.05 -16.29
C ALA A 282 -3.85 11.09 -17.30
N PHE A 283 -2.95 11.73 -18.05
CA PHE A 283 -3.26 12.79 -19.00
C PHE A 283 -3.05 12.38 -20.47
N ARG A 284 -3.22 11.08 -20.78
CA ARG A 284 -3.01 10.55 -22.14
C ARG A 284 -3.83 11.28 -23.23
N ARG A 285 -4.98 11.83 -22.88
CA ARG A 285 -5.90 12.55 -23.79
C ARG A 285 -5.90 14.06 -23.57
N ASP A 286 -5.08 14.57 -22.67
CA ASP A 286 -4.94 16.00 -22.32
C ASP A 286 -3.46 16.39 -22.40
N GLU A 287 -3.03 16.67 -23.63
CA GLU A 287 -1.64 17.01 -23.94
C GLU A 287 -1.24 18.33 -23.28
N ASN A 288 -2.15 19.29 -23.20
CA ASN A 288 -1.87 20.60 -22.61
C ASN A 288 -1.51 20.46 -21.11
N THR A 289 -2.33 19.73 -20.35
CA THR A 289 -2.06 19.49 -18.93
C THR A 289 -0.79 18.64 -18.73
N ARG A 290 -0.56 17.65 -19.62
CA ARG A 290 0.68 16.87 -19.57
C ARG A 290 1.91 17.74 -19.77
N THR A 291 1.97 18.52 -20.84
CA THR A 291 3.09 19.43 -21.16
C THR A 291 3.29 20.47 -20.05
N ASP A 292 2.21 20.98 -19.47
CA ASP A 292 2.24 21.90 -18.35
C ASP A 292 2.94 21.30 -17.10
N LEU A 293 2.63 20.04 -16.77
CA LEU A 293 3.22 19.34 -15.65
C LEU A 293 4.69 18.95 -15.91
N GLU A 294 5.02 18.52 -17.14
CA GLU A 294 6.41 18.22 -17.56
C GLU A 294 7.27 19.49 -17.50
N THR A 295 6.80 20.58 -18.05
CA THR A 295 7.51 21.88 -17.99
C THR A 295 7.66 22.38 -16.54
N ALA A 296 6.60 22.23 -15.72
CA ALA A 296 6.68 22.60 -14.31
C ALA A 296 7.66 21.74 -13.52
N TRP A 297 7.86 20.48 -13.92
CA TRP A 297 8.88 19.61 -13.34
C TRP A 297 10.29 20.07 -13.72
N ASP A 298 10.53 20.39 -15.00
CA ASP A 298 11.83 20.89 -15.46
C ASP A 298 12.26 22.17 -14.73
N HIS A 299 11.30 23.01 -14.34
CA HIS A 299 11.55 24.22 -13.56
C HIS A 299 11.93 23.95 -12.08
N ILE A 300 11.85 22.72 -11.59
CA ILE A 300 12.40 22.35 -10.28
C ILE A 300 13.94 22.51 -10.29
N PHE A 301 14.56 22.27 -11.44
CA PHE A 301 16.02 22.33 -11.61
C PHE A 301 16.41 23.68 -12.20
N PRO A 302 17.22 24.50 -11.51
CA PRO A 302 17.73 25.73 -12.10
C PRO A 302 18.56 25.39 -13.35
N ALA A 303 18.41 26.17 -14.40
CA ALA A 303 19.29 26.07 -15.54
C ALA A 303 20.74 26.18 -15.04
N ALA A 304 21.61 25.26 -15.46
CA ALA A 304 23.02 25.36 -15.16
C ALA A 304 23.46 26.75 -15.59
N LEU A 305 23.97 27.55 -14.65
CA LEU A 305 24.61 28.83 -15.01
C LEU A 305 25.64 28.50 -16.05
N ASP A 306 25.54 29.09 -17.25
CA ASP A 306 26.57 28.98 -18.26
C ASP A 306 27.92 29.30 -17.56
N PRO A 307 28.96 28.44 -17.69
CA PRO A 307 30.24 28.72 -17.07
C PRO A 307 30.68 30.09 -17.55
N GLU A 308 31.01 30.99 -16.61
CA GLU A 308 31.56 32.30 -16.96
C GLU A 308 32.60 32.13 -18.06
N PRO A 309 32.53 32.89 -19.15
CA PRO A 309 33.51 32.76 -20.20
C PRO A 309 34.90 32.98 -19.59
N ALA A 310 35.75 31.99 -19.77
CA ALA A 310 37.14 32.04 -19.28
C ALA A 310 37.77 33.39 -19.68
N PRO A 311 38.44 34.10 -18.74
CA PRO A 311 39.09 35.38 -19.07
C PRO A 311 40.02 35.19 -20.26
N GLY A 312 39.73 35.94 -21.31
CA GLY A 312 40.48 35.86 -22.57
C GLY A 312 42.01 36.07 -22.34
N PRO A 313 42.87 35.36 -23.08
CA PRO A 313 44.30 35.54 -22.96
C PRO A 313 44.67 36.89 -23.58
N GLY A 314 44.96 37.91 -22.74
CA GLY A 314 45.45 39.18 -23.27
C GLY A 314 45.33 40.41 -22.40
N ALA A 315 46.10 40.50 -21.36
CA ALA A 315 46.61 41.78 -20.87
C ALA A 315 48.00 41.57 -20.36
N THR A 316 48.95 41.76 -21.25
CA THR A 316 50.39 41.88 -20.95
C THR A 316 50.58 43.09 -20.01
N PRO A 317 51.28 42.99 -18.88
CA PRO A 317 51.64 44.18 -18.08
C PRO A 317 52.65 45.06 -18.88
N GLY A 318 52.22 46.32 -19.06
CA GLY A 318 53.12 47.34 -19.69
C GLY A 318 54.37 47.51 -18.88
N ALA A 319 55.52 47.59 -19.63
CA ALA A 319 56.81 47.86 -19.08
C ALA A 319 56.88 49.27 -18.46
N PRO A 320 57.66 49.48 -17.39
CA PRO A 320 57.83 50.79 -16.79
C PRO A 320 58.69 51.66 -17.73
N SER A 321 58.20 52.84 -18.10
CA SER A 321 58.91 53.90 -18.74
C SER A 321 60.04 54.48 -17.85
N ALA A 322 61.23 54.38 -18.26
CA ALA A 322 62.36 55.08 -17.66
C ALA A 322 62.29 56.59 -18.00
N GLU A 323 62.24 57.40 -16.98
CA GLU A 323 62.54 58.85 -17.11
C GLU A 323 63.98 59.08 -16.75
N THR A 324 64.68 59.75 -17.68
CA THR A 324 65.87 60.51 -17.47
C THR A 324 65.53 61.89 -16.93
#